data_1dc5d6cf7e7d801d86d93261c038fc8b
#
_entry.id   1dc5d6cf7e7d801d86d93261c038fc8b
#
_cell.length_a   1.000
_cell.length_b   1.000
_cell.length_c   1.000
_cell.angle_alpha   90.00
_cell.angle_beta   90.00
_cell.angle_gamma   90.00
#
_symmetry.space_group_name_H-M   'P 1'
#
loop_
_entity.id
_entity.type
_entity.pdbx_description
1 polymer ?
#
loop_
_entity_poly.entity_id
_entity_poly.type
_entity_poly.pdbx_seq_one_letter_code
_entity_poly.pdbx_strand_id
1 'polypeptide(L)'
;MKSDLPKVLHKVSGITMLEHVFRAVSAIDPAKNVTVIGHKAELVREVLDGQSAFTLQTEQLGTGHAVMMAEDELAGLEGQTLVIAGDTPLITGESLKNLIDFHVNHKNVATILTATADNPFGYGRIIRNENGEVTKIVEQKDANEFEQQVKEINTGTYVFDNKRLFEALKNINTNNAQGEYYLTDVISIFRENGEKVGAFTLRDFEESLGVNDRVALATAEDVMRRRINKAHMVNGVTFQNPNATYIDVDVEIEPDVVIEANVTLKGQTKIGAESVLTNGTYICLLYTSPSPRDGAT
;
A
#
# COMPACT_ATOMS: atom_id res chain seq x y z
N MET A 1 15.59 1.03 -6.35
CA MET A 1 15.96 2.14 -5.40
C MET A 1 17.44 2.54 -5.43
N LYS A 2 18.37 1.69 -5.87
CA LYS A 2 19.83 1.90 -5.76
C LYS A 2 20.22 2.33 -4.34
N SER A 3 19.84 1.55 -3.33
CA SER A 3 19.99 1.82 -1.90
C SER A 3 20.30 0.53 -1.16
N ASP A 4 21.08 0.63 -0.09
CA ASP A 4 21.32 -0.47 0.84
C ASP A 4 20.12 -0.73 1.76
N LEU A 5 19.22 0.25 1.91
CA LEU A 5 17.98 0.10 2.67
C LEU A 5 16.95 -0.70 1.85
N PRO A 6 16.25 -1.68 2.44
CA PRO A 6 15.12 -2.34 1.79
C PRO A 6 14.12 -1.32 1.24
N LYS A 7 13.58 -1.59 0.05
CA LYS A 7 12.67 -0.68 -0.66
C LYS A 7 11.53 -0.18 0.23
N VAL A 8 10.89 -1.08 0.93
CA VAL A 8 9.70 -0.81 1.76
C VAL A 8 9.98 0.01 3.03
N LEU A 9 11.26 0.16 3.41
CA LEU A 9 11.69 0.95 4.57
C LEU A 9 12.05 2.40 4.21
N HIS A 10 11.95 2.81 2.95
CA HIS A 10 12.03 4.23 2.62
C HIS A 10 10.82 4.97 3.15
N LYS A 11 11.04 6.18 3.67
CA LYS A 11 10.01 6.99 4.31
C LYS A 11 9.22 7.82 3.30
N VAL A 12 7.96 8.00 3.62
CA VAL A 12 7.03 8.95 3.00
C VAL A 12 6.37 9.71 4.16
N SER A 13 6.47 11.02 4.17
CA SER A 13 5.93 11.90 5.22
C SER A 13 6.16 11.39 6.66
N GLY A 14 7.43 11.02 6.94
CA GLY A 14 7.92 10.71 8.29
C GLY A 14 8.03 9.23 8.66
N ILE A 15 7.17 8.36 8.14
CA ILE A 15 7.18 6.91 8.42
C ILE A 15 7.52 6.09 7.18
N THR A 16 7.87 4.82 7.35
CA THR A 16 8.21 3.93 6.23
C THR A 16 6.99 3.61 5.37
N MET A 17 7.22 3.25 4.10
CA MET A 17 6.13 2.80 3.22
C MET A 17 5.39 1.60 3.81
N LEU A 18 6.13 0.70 4.44
CA LEU A 18 5.55 -0.48 5.08
C LEU A 18 4.63 -0.11 6.25
N GLU A 19 5.00 0.88 7.09
CA GLU A 19 4.14 1.39 8.16
C GLU A 19 2.86 2.01 7.62
N HIS A 20 2.90 2.73 6.49
CA HIS A 20 1.68 3.23 5.84
C HIS A 20 0.73 2.10 5.44
N VAL A 21 1.26 1.05 4.79
CA VAL A 21 0.46 -0.13 4.42
C VAL A 21 -0.13 -0.80 5.66
N PHE A 22 0.66 -0.97 6.73
CA PHE A 22 0.18 -1.57 7.99
C PHE A 22 -0.90 -0.73 8.65
N ARG A 23 -0.81 0.61 8.64
CA ARG A 23 -1.88 1.50 9.13
C ARG A 23 -3.18 1.33 8.34
N ALA A 24 -3.09 1.20 7.02
CA ALA A 24 -4.26 0.94 6.18
C ALA A 24 -4.87 -0.45 6.49
N VAL A 25 -4.03 -1.47 6.65
CA VAL A 25 -4.46 -2.83 7.02
C VAL A 25 -5.06 -2.87 8.43
N SER A 26 -4.49 -2.15 9.38
CA SER A 26 -5.03 -2.10 10.76
C SER A 26 -6.45 -1.51 10.82
N ALA A 27 -6.84 -0.67 9.86
CA ALA A 27 -8.18 -0.10 9.81
C ALA A 27 -9.28 -1.13 9.48
N ILE A 28 -8.91 -2.32 8.99
CA ILE A 28 -9.85 -3.42 8.70
C ILE A 28 -9.83 -4.52 9.77
N ASP A 29 -9.08 -4.34 10.86
CA ASP A 29 -8.98 -5.23 12.03
C ASP A 29 -8.78 -6.71 11.66
N PRO A 30 -7.68 -7.08 10.97
CA PRO A 30 -7.46 -8.45 10.54
C PRO A 30 -7.18 -9.36 11.74
N ALA A 31 -7.76 -10.57 11.73
CA ALA A 31 -7.54 -11.57 12.77
C ALA A 31 -6.07 -12.03 12.86
N LYS A 32 -5.34 -11.96 11.75
CA LYS A 32 -3.92 -12.33 11.66
C LYS A 32 -3.22 -11.57 10.54
N ASN A 33 -2.01 -11.08 10.83
CA ASN A 33 -1.10 -10.51 9.84
C ASN A 33 0.08 -11.46 9.63
N VAL A 34 0.44 -11.71 8.38
CA VAL A 34 1.64 -12.47 7.99
C VAL A 34 2.43 -11.65 6.99
N THR A 35 3.67 -11.33 7.32
CA THR A 35 4.56 -10.59 6.44
C THR A 35 5.58 -11.52 5.82
N VAL A 36 5.57 -11.64 4.50
CA VAL A 36 6.59 -12.38 3.76
C VAL A 36 7.80 -11.47 3.57
N ILE A 37 8.92 -11.89 4.12
CA ILE A 37 10.18 -11.14 4.13
C ILE A 37 11.26 -11.89 3.34
N GLY A 38 12.20 -11.16 2.76
CA GLY A 38 13.30 -11.70 1.96
C GLY A 38 14.61 -11.03 2.31
N HIS A 39 15.20 -10.31 1.37
CA HIS A 39 16.47 -9.62 1.54
C HIS A 39 16.44 -8.64 2.72
N LYS A 40 17.45 -8.71 3.61
CA LYS A 40 17.56 -7.90 4.85
C LYS A 40 16.33 -7.99 5.75
N ALA A 41 15.81 -9.19 5.90
CA ALA A 41 14.61 -9.52 6.68
C ALA A 41 14.60 -8.90 8.09
N GLU A 42 15.74 -8.86 8.77
CA GLU A 42 15.84 -8.36 10.14
C GLU A 42 15.43 -6.88 10.28
N LEU A 43 15.79 -6.03 9.31
CA LEU A 43 15.40 -4.62 9.33
C LEU A 43 13.87 -4.44 9.18
N VAL A 44 13.22 -5.33 8.43
CA VAL A 44 11.75 -5.32 8.29
C VAL A 44 11.08 -5.83 9.56
N ARG A 45 11.67 -6.87 10.21
CA ARG A 45 11.18 -7.38 11.49
C ARG A 45 11.18 -6.32 12.59
N GLU A 46 12.27 -5.54 12.69
CA GLU A 46 12.39 -4.47 13.69
C GLU A 46 11.28 -3.42 13.56
N VAL A 47 10.88 -3.07 12.33
CA VAL A 47 9.82 -2.06 12.09
C VAL A 47 8.43 -2.57 12.46
N LEU A 48 8.18 -3.88 12.28
CA LEU A 48 6.86 -4.49 12.52
C LEU A 48 6.83 -5.39 13.76
N ASP A 49 7.79 -5.21 14.68
CA ASP A 49 7.86 -6.03 15.89
C ASP A 49 6.52 -6.06 16.65
N GLY A 50 6.06 -7.26 16.97
CA GLY A 50 4.78 -7.49 17.63
C GLY A 50 3.52 -7.25 16.79
N GLN A 51 3.64 -6.79 15.53
CA GLN A 51 2.49 -6.47 14.68
C GLN A 51 2.15 -7.55 13.64
N SER A 52 3.08 -8.48 13.37
CA SER A 52 2.92 -9.50 12.33
C SER A 52 3.67 -10.77 12.68
N ALA A 53 3.15 -11.93 12.22
CA ALA A 53 3.96 -13.13 12.02
C ALA A 53 4.84 -12.94 10.78
N PHE A 54 5.98 -13.62 10.71
CA PHE A 54 6.92 -13.47 9.60
C PHE A 54 7.24 -14.81 8.98
N THR A 55 7.19 -14.86 7.65
CA THR A 55 7.67 -16.00 6.86
C THR A 55 8.80 -15.55 5.94
N LEU A 56 9.79 -16.42 5.74
CA LEU A 56 10.99 -16.09 4.96
C LEU A 56 10.89 -16.66 3.55
N GLN A 57 10.94 -15.78 2.55
CA GLN A 57 11.14 -16.15 1.16
C GLN A 57 12.64 -16.10 0.84
N THR A 58 13.31 -17.24 0.91
CA THR A 58 14.77 -17.35 0.69
C THR A 58 15.15 -17.12 -0.77
N GLU A 59 14.34 -17.61 -1.70
CA GLU A 59 14.50 -17.46 -3.14
C GLU A 59 13.32 -16.65 -3.70
N GLN A 60 13.61 -15.58 -4.42
CA GLN A 60 12.58 -14.70 -4.99
C GLN A 60 12.06 -15.28 -6.31
N LEU A 61 11.19 -16.28 -6.23
CA LEU A 61 10.62 -16.99 -7.37
C LEU A 61 9.27 -16.43 -7.83
N GLY A 62 8.92 -15.21 -7.46
CA GLY A 62 7.71 -14.52 -7.88
C GLY A 62 6.69 -14.29 -6.77
N THR A 63 5.60 -13.59 -7.13
CA THR A 63 4.55 -13.15 -6.18
C THR A 63 3.69 -14.31 -5.67
N GLY A 64 3.41 -15.30 -6.49
CA GLY A 64 2.73 -16.53 -6.07
C GLY A 64 3.57 -17.32 -5.07
N HIS A 65 4.88 -17.47 -5.33
CA HIS A 65 5.80 -18.11 -4.39
C HIS A 65 5.85 -17.38 -3.04
N ALA A 66 5.80 -16.04 -3.05
CA ALA A 66 5.75 -15.29 -1.80
C ALA A 66 4.51 -15.65 -0.96
N VAL A 67 3.34 -15.77 -1.58
CA VAL A 67 2.11 -16.15 -0.87
C VAL A 67 2.16 -17.60 -0.40
N MET A 68 2.78 -18.52 -1.15
CA MET A 68 3.00 -19.91 -0.71
C MET A 68 3.79 -19.99 0.61
N MET A 69 4.73 -19.06 0.84
CA MET A 69 5.51 -19.03 2.11
C MET A 69 4.63 -18.76 3.33
N ALA A 70 3.42 -18.27 3.16
CA ALA A 70 2.47 -18.06 4.24
C ALA A 70 1.54 -19.28 4.49
N GLU A 71 1.71 -20.38 3.76
CA GLU A 71 0.82 -21.56 3.85
C GLU A 71 0.74 -22.09 5.28
N ASP A 72 1.86 -22.31 5.96
CA ASP A 72 1.90 -22.84 7.33
C ASP A 72 1.15 -21.96 8.33
N GLU A 73 1.11 -20.66 8.08
CA GLU A 73 0.48 -19.67 8.96
C GLU A 73 -1.02 -19.46 8.68
N LEU A 74 -1.47 -19.69 7.44
CA LEU A 74 -2.78 -19.29 6.98
C LEU A 74 -3.67 -20.41 6.42
N ALA A 75 -3.12 -21.47 5.78
CA ALA A 75 -3.92 -22.44 5.03
C ALA A 75 -4.98 -23.18 5.87
N GLY A 76 -4.74 -23.33 7.18
CA GLY A 76 -5.69 -23.97 8.11
C GLY A 76 -6.80 -23.07 8.62
N LEU A 77 -6.80 -21.78 8.25
CA LEU A 77 -7.78 -20.80 8.72
C LEU A 77 -8.96 -20.70 7.75
N GLU A 78 -10.14 -20.40 8.30
CA GLU A 78 -11.31 -20.04 7.50
C GLU A 78 -11.40 -18.52 7.31
N GLY A 79 -12.09 -18.07 6.26
CA GLY A 79 -12.34 -16.68 5.97
C GLY A 79 -11.64 -16.17 4.71
N GLN A 80 -11.35 -14.88 4.68
CA GLN A 80 -10.75 -14.21 3.53
C GLN A 80 -9.29 -13.84 3.82
N THR A 81 -8.46 -13.92 2.77
CA THR A 81 -7.07 -13.45 2.81
C THR A 81 -6.92 -12.23 1.91
N LEU A 82 -6.58 -11.10 2.52
CA LEU A 82 -6.10 -9.90 1.80
C LEU A 82 -4.62 -10.09 1.49
N VAL A 83 -4.25 -9.99 0.23
CA VAL A 83 -2.85 -9.94 -0.23
C VAL A 83 -2.54 -8.53 -0.70
N ILE A 84 -1.50 -7.92 -0.15
CA ILE A 84 -1.09 -6.55 -0.47
C ILE A 84 0.43 -6.43 -0.48
N ALA A 85 0.96 -5.60 -1.38
CA ALA A 85 2.38 -5.32 -1.45
C ALA A 85 2.80 -4.22 -0.47
N GLY A 86 3.97 -4.37 0.16
CA GLY A 86 4.49 -3.40 1.13
C GLY A 86 5.02 -2.09 0.55
N ASP A 87 4.98 -1.91 -0.77
CA ASP A 87 5.48 -0.74 -1.50
C ASP A 87 4.36 0.14 -2.09
N THR A 88 3.13 -0.01 -1.59
CA THR A 88 1.95 0.80 -1.98
C THR A 88 1.49 1.71 -0.83
N PRO A 89 2.29 2.72 -0.43
CA PRO A 89 2.06 3.49 0.81
C PRO A 89 0.82 4.38 0.77
N LEU A 90 0.22 4.57 -0.39
CA LEU A 90 -0.89 5.50 -0.60
C LEU A 90 -2.27 4.86 -0.51
N ILE A 91 -2.33 3.52 -0.38
CA ILE A 91 -3.59 2.79 -0.17
C ILE A 91 -4.24 3.23 1.13
N THR A 92 -5.58 3.31 1.14
CA THR A 92 -6.32 3.71 2.33
C THR A 92 -7.07 2.53 2.97
N GLY A 93 -7.28 2.58 4.28
CA GLY A 93 -8.10 1.59 4.98
C GLY A 93 -9.55 1.56 4.48
N GLU A 94 -10.09 2.71 4.05
CA GLU A 94 -11.41 2.80 3.44
C GLU A 94 -11.49 1.98 2.14
N SER A 95 -10.52 2.12 1.24
CA SER A 95 -10.46 1.37 -0.01
C SER A 95 -10.32 -0.13 0.24
N LEU A 96 -9.50 -0.54 1.23
CA LEU A 96 -9.36 -1.95 1.61
C LEU A 96 -10.68 -2.50 2.18
N LYS A 97 -11.37 -1.75 3.03
CA LYS A 97 -12.68 -2.15 3.55
C LYS A 97 -13.70 -2.31 2.43
N ASN A 98 -13.79 -1.33 1.53
CA ASN A 98 -14.70 -1.38 0.39
C ASN A 98 -14.42 -2.59 -0.53
N LEU A 99 -13.15 -2.95 -0.73
CA LEU A 99 -12.74 -4.12 -1.48
C LEU A 99 -13.23 -5.42 -0.81
N ILE A 100 -13.05 -5.54 0.51
CA ILE A 100 -13.49 -6.72 1.28
C ILE A 100 -15.01 -6.81 1.28
N ASP A 101 -15.72 -5.71 1.54
CA ASP A 101 -17.18 -5.65 1.52
C ASP A 101 -17.71 -6.04 0.13
N PHE A 102 -17.09 -5.58 -0.94
CA PHE A 102 -17.43 -5.99 -2.31
C PHE A 102 -17.23 -7.49 -2.51
N HIS A 103 -16.08 -8.03 -2.08
CA HIS A 103 -15.77 -9.46 -2.19
C HIS A 103 -16.83 -10.34 -1.51
N VAL A 104 -17.15 -10.03 -0.26
CA VAL A 104 -18.12 -10.78 0.55
C VAL A 104 -19.54 -10.68 -0.01
N ASN A 105 -20.00 -9.47 -0.33
CA ASN A 105 -21.35 -9.23 -0.82
C ASN A 105 -21.61 -9.90 -2.18
N HIS A 106 -20.59 -10.02 -3.03
CA HIS A 106 -20.71 -10.68 -4.34
C HIS A 106 -20.41 -12.18 -4.28
N LYS A 107 -20.01 -12.71 -3.11
CA LYS A 107 -19.61 -14.11 -2.93
C LYS A 107 -18.55 -14.56 -3.96
N ASN A 108 -17.57 -13.73 -4.17
CA ASN A 108 -16.46 -14.03 -5.08
C ASN A 108 -15.47 -14.99 -4.39
N VAL A 109 -14.79 -15.83 -5.16
CA VAL A 109 -13.65 -16.62 -4.66
C VAL A 109 -12.37 -15.78 -4.67
N ALA A 110 -12.28 -14.84 -5.61
CA ALA A 110 -11.24 -13.84 -5.70
C ALA A 110 -11.81 -12.49 -6.12
N THR A 111 -11.27 -11.41 -5.58
CA THR A 111 -11.55 -10.04 -6.01
C THR A 111 -10.25 -9.30 -6.17
N ILE A 112 -10.03 -8.74 -7.34
CA ILE A 112 -8.86 -7.95 -7.71
C ILE A 112 -9.17 -6.49 -7.41
N LEU A 113 -8.26 -5.79 -6.72
CA LEU A 113 -8.29 -4.33 -6.68
C LEU A 113 -7.70 -3.81 -7.99
N THR A 114 -8.49 -3.09 -8.77
CA THR A 114 -8.09 -2.54 -10.06
C THR A 114 -8.07 -1.02 -10.04
N ALA A 115 -7.42 -0.41 -11.01
CA ALA A 115 -7.48 1.03 -11.24
C ALA A 115 -7.44 1.31 -12.76
N THR A 116 -7.87 2.50 -13.17
CA THR A 116 -7.76 2.94 -14.56
C THR A 116 -6.56 3.86 -14.70
N ALA A 117 -5.56 3.47 -15.46
CA ALA A 117 -4.35 4.24 -15.72
C ALA A 117 -4.39 4.92 -17.09
N ASP A 118 -4.02 6.20 -17.17
CA ASP A 118 -3.84 6.87 -18.46
C ASP A 118 -2.67 6.26 -19.23
N ASN A 119 -1.58 5.99 -18.54
CA ASN A 119 -0.45 5.21 -19.04
C ASN A 119 -0.30 3.92 -18.24
N PRO A 120 -0.80 2.78 -18.76
CA PRO A 120 -0.77 1.50 -18.06
C PRO A 120 0.57 0.76 -18.16
N PHE A 121 1.60 1.36 -18.75
CA PHE A 121 2.89 0.71 -18.95
C PHE A 121 3.52 0.22 -17.62
N GLY A 122 3.97 -1.02 -17.60
CA GLY A 122 4.61 -1.64 -16.44
C GLY A 122 3.67 -2.37 -15.49
N TYR A 123 2.34 -2.22 -15.65
CA TYR A 123 1.35 -2.93 -14.84
C TYR A 123 0.82 -4.18 -15.55
N GLY A 124 0.28 -5.13 -14.80
CA GLY A 124 -0.59 -6.17 -15.34
C GLY A 124 -1.91 -5.58 -15.84
N ARG A 125 -2.49 -6.20 -16.88
CA ARG A 125 -3.77 -5.78 -17.47
C ARG A 125 -4.91 -6.69 -17.06
N ILE A 126 -6.05 -6.10 -16.78
CA ILE A 126 -7.28 -6.84 -16.50
C ILE A 126 -8.00 -7.13 -17.82
N ILE A 127 -8.06 -8.39 -18.19
CA ILE A 127 -8.74 -8.79 -19.43
C ILE A 127 -10.16 -9.25 -19.10
N ARG A 128 -11.13 -8.68 -19.81
CA ARG A 128 -12.55 -8.97 -19.65
C ARG A 128 -13.11 -9.61 -20.91
N ASN A 129 -14.11 -10.47 -20.74
CA ASN A 129 -14.92 -10.99 -21.87
C ASN A 129 -15.98 -9.97 -22.30
N GLU A 130 -16.76 -10.33 -23.32
CA GLU A 130 -17.85 -9.50 -23.88
C GLU A 130 -18.96 -9.17 -22.85
N ASN A 131 -19.11 -9.99 -21.82
CA ASN A 131 -20.05 -9.77 -20.70
C ASN A 131 -19.47 -8.86 -19.60
N GLY A 132 -18.23 -8.37 -19.76
CA GLY A 132 -17.56 -7.55 -18.75
C GLY A 132 -16.96 -8.33 -17.59
N GLU A 133 -16.96 -9.66 -17.62
CA GLU A 133 -16.36 -10.48 -16.57
C GLU A 133 -14.85 -10.58 -16.74
N VAL A 134 -14.12 -10.55 -15.63
CA VAL A 134 -12.67 -10.78 -15.64
C VAL A 134 -12.37 -12.21 -16.08
N THR A 135 -11.52 -12.37 -17.07
CA THR A 135 -11.08 -13.68 -17.57
C THR A 135 -9.68 -14.04 -17.10
N LYS A 136 -8.76 -13.09 -17.14
CA LYS A 136 -7.37 -13.26 -16.73
C LYS A 136 -6.72 -11.93 -16.42
N ILE A 137 -5.55 -11.99 -15.77
CA ILE A 137 -4.60 -10.88 -15.67
C ILE A 137 -3.40 -11.23 -16.55
N VAL A 138 -2.94 -10.28 -17.36
CA VAL A 138 -1.76 -10.46 -18.21
C VAL A 138 -0.69 -9.46 -17.79
N GLU A 139 0.47 -9.96 -17.39
CA GLU A 139 1.60 -9.13 -17.01
C GLU A 139 2.16 -8.37 -18.23
N GLN A 140 2.77 -7.18 -17.99
CA GLN A 140 3.28 -6.31 -19.07
C GLN A 140 4.17 -7.03 -20.08
N LYS A 141 5.00 -7.98 -19.63
CA LYS A 141 5.97 -8.69 -20.47
C LYS A 141 5.34 -9.81 -21.30
N ASP A 142 4.18 -10.31 -20.87
CA ASP A 142 3.43 -11.37 -21.52
C ASP A 142 2.27 -10.84 -22.38
N ALA A 143 1.96 -9.52 -22.27
CA ALA A 143 0.85 -8.88 -22.94
C ALA A 143 1.13 -8.68 -24.45
N ASN A 144 0.19 -9.09 -25.32
CA ASN A 144 0.21 -8.77 -26.73
C ASN A 144 -0.19 -7.29 -26.99
N GLU A 145 -0.10 -6.84 -28.25
CA GLU A 145 -0.34 -5.45 -28.63
C GLU A 145 -1.76 -4.94 -28.26
N PHE A 146 -2.78 -5.80 -28.33
CA PHE A 146 -4.15 -5.43 -27.94
C PHE A 146 -4.30 -5.36 -26.42
N GLU A 147 -3.75 -6.32 -25.70
CA GLU A 147 -3.77 -6.37 -24.25
C GLU A 147 -3.02 -5.18 -23.62
N GLN A 148 -1.93 -4.74 -24.23
CA GLN A 148 -1.17 -3.56 -23.80
C GLN A 148 -1.96 -2.25 -23.85
N GLN A 149 -3.00 -2.17 -24.70
CA GLN A 149 -3.86 -0.98 -24.81
C GLN A 149 -4.94 -0.91 -23.71
N VAL A 150 -5.17 -2.00 -22.99
CA VAL A 150 -6.14 -2.02 -21.88
C VAL A 150 -5.66 -1.09 -20.77
N LYS A 151 -6.53 -0.15 -20.36
CA LYS A 151 -6.23 0.85 -19.33
C LYS A 151 -6.55 0.38 -17.92
N GLU A 152 -7.36 -0.65 -17.76
CA GLU A 152 -7.63 -1.25 -16.46
C GLU A 152 -6.44 -2.11 -16.04
N ILE A 153 -5.83 -1.71 -14.93
CA ILE A 153 -4.61 -2.31 -14.40
C ILE A 153 -4.86 -3.14 -13.16
N ASN A 154 -4.01 -4.13 -12.97
CA ASN A 154 -3.85 -4.87 -11.74
C ASN A 154 -3.00 -4.06 -10.76
N THR A 155 -3.54 -3.75 -9.57
CA THR A 155 -2.80 -3.01 -8.53
C THR A 155 -1.88 -3.91 -7.69
N GLY A 156 -2.00 -5.25 -7.82
CA GLY A 156 -1.28 -6.20 -6.98
C GLY A 156 -1.92 -6.42 -5.60
N THR A 157 -3.11 -5.90 -5.38
CA THR A 157 -3.90 -6.12 -4.15
C THR A 157 -5.13 -6.96 -4.44
N TYR A 158 -5.37 -7.97 -3.60
CA TYR A 158 -6.43 -8.95 -3.82
C TYR A 158 -7.09 -9.36 -2.51
N VAL A 159 -8.35 -9.79 -2.61
CA VAL A 159 -9.02 -10.57 -1.56
C VAL A 159 -9.39 -11.93 -2.13
N PHE A 160 -9.05 -12.99 -1.41
CA PHE A 160 -9.34 -14.37 -1.77
C PHE A 160 -10.13 -15.08 -0.66
N ASP A 161 -10.95 -16.05 -1.02
CA ASP A 161 -11.29 -17.13 -0.10
C ASP A 161 -10.00 -17.88 0.28
N ASN A 162 -9.72 -17.96 1.58
CA ASN A 162 -8.44 -18.44 2.07
C ASN A 162 -8.15 -19.89 1.64
N LYS A 163 -9.11 -20.79 1.81
CA LYS A 163 -8.94 -22.20 1.46
C LYS A 163 -8.71 -22.38 -0.04
N ARG A 164 -9.52 -21.70 -0.84
CA ARG A 164 -9.43 -21.78 -2.31
C ARG A 164 -8.12 -21.21 -2.83
N LEU A 165 -7.60 -20.17 -2.20
CA LEU A 165 -6.29 -19.59 -2.54
C LEU A 165 -5.19 -20.64 -2.42
N PHE A 166 -5.05 -21.31 -1.26
CA PHE A 166 -3.98 -22.29 -1.05
C PHE A 166 -4.18 -23.58 -1.86
N GLU A 167 -5.41 -23.94 -2.21
CA GLU A 167 -5.69 -25.00 -3.18
C GLU A 167 -5.20 -24.63 -4.60
N ALA A 168 -5.47 -23.41 -5.06
CA ALA A 168 -5.09 -22.94 -6.38
C ALA A 168 -3.58 -22.71 -6.52
N LEU A 169 -2.92 -22.21 -5.48
CA LEU A 169 -1.47 -21.99 -5.48
C LEU A 169 -0.66 -23.27 -5.76
N LYS A 170 -1.19 -24.45 -5.46
CA LYS A 170 -0.55 -25.75 -5.77
C LYS A 170 -0.49 -26.05 -7.28
N ASN A 171 -1.26 -25.33 -8.09
CA ASN A 171 -1.40 -25.57 -9.52
C ASN A 171 -0.78 -24.45 -10.39
N ILE A 172 -0.24 -23.38 -9.82
CA ILE A 172 0.48 -22.38 -10.59
C ILE A 172 1.86 -22.90 -11.03
N ASN A 173 2.37 -22.37 -12.12
CA ASN A 173 3.65 -22.79 -12.70
C ASN A 173 4.49 -21.60 -13.14
N THR A 174 5.66 -21.86 -13.73
CA THR A 174 6.62 -20.82 -14.16
C THR A 174 6.65 -20.63 -15.68
N ASN A 175 5.62 -21.09 -16.41
CA ASN A 175 5.56 -20.99 -17.87
C ASN A 175 5.16 -19.58 -18.33
N ASN A 176 6.00 -18.59 -18.07
CA ASN A 176 5.80 -17.20 -18.41
C ASN A 176 7.13 -16.51 -18.75
N ALA A 177 7.08 -15.26 -19.23
CA ALA A 177 8.27 -14.51 -19.70
C ALA A 177 9.35 -14.30 -18.65
N GLN A 178 9.04 -14.38 -17.35
CA GLN A 178 9.99 -14.20 -16.27
C GLN A 178 10.46 -15.51 -15.62
N GLY A 179 9.80 -16.64 -15.92
CA GLY A 179 10.07 -17.93 -15.26
C GLY A 179 9.73 -17.92 -13.76
N GLU A 180 8.73 -17.13 -13.36
CA GLU A 180 8.34 -16.93 -11.96
C GLU A 180 6.94 -17.51 -11.68
N TYR A 181 6.64 -17.84 -10.43
CA TYR A 181 5.28 -18.17 -9.99
C TYR A 181 4.47 -16.89 -9.84
N TYR A 182 3.59 -16.61 -10.79
CA TYR A 182 2.71 -15.45 -10.73
C TYR A 182 1.47 -15.71 -9.89
N LEU A 183 1.20 -14.84 -8.91
CA LEU A 183 -0.06 -14.91 -8.16
C LEU A 183 -1.27 -14.66 -9.07
N THR A 184 -1.11 -13.91 -10.13
CA THR A 184 -2.14 -13.61 -11.12
C THR A 184 -2.67 -14.84 -11.86
N ASP A 185 -1.89 -15.95 -11.94
CA ASP A 185 -2.33 -17.21 -12.56
C ASP A 185 -3.48 -17.87 -11.78
N VAL A 186 -3.58 -17.62 -10.46
CA VAL A 186 -4.69 -18.12 -9.62
C VAL A 186 -6.04 -17.64 -10.16
N ILE A 187 -6.11 -16.45 -10.75
CA ILE A 187 -7.32 -15.90 -11.35
C ILE A 187 -7.80 -16.74 -12.53
N SER A 188 -6.89 -17.15 -13.41
CA SER A 188 -7.21 -18.03 -14.55
C SER A 188 -7.68 -19.40 -14.07
N ILE A 189 -7.01 -19.98 -13.05
CA ILE A 189 -7.40 -21.27 -12.44
C ILE A 189 -8.83 -21.21 -11.91
N PHE A 190 -9.20 -20.16 -11.16
CA PHE A 190 -10.56 -19.99 -10.66
C PHE A 190 -11.58 -19.87 -11.78
N ARG A 191 -11.26 -19.13 -12.84
CA ARG A 191 -12.17 -18.98 -14.01
C ARG A 191 -12.34 -20.29 -14.76
N GLU A 192 -11.30 -21.08 -14.97
CA GLU A 192 -11.34 -22.41 -15.60
C GLU A 192 -12.18 -23.39 -14.79
N ASN A 193 -12.17 -23.28 -13.47
CA ASN A 193 -13.00 -24.08 -12.55
C ASN A 193 -14.46 -23.57 -12.47
N GLY A 194 -14.83 -22.53 -13.22
CA GLY A 194 -16.17 -21.95 -13.22
C GLY A 194 -16.48 -21.12 -11.96
N GLU A 195 -15.45 -20.73 -11.23
CA GLU A 195 -15.60 -19.96 -10.00
C GLU A 195 -15.73 -18.46 -10.27
N LYS A 196 -16.39 -17.75 -9.33
CA LYS A 196 -16.70 -16.34 -9.50
C LYS A 196 -15.54 -15.45 -9.09
N VAL A 197 -14.96 -14.75 -10.06
CA VAL A 197 -13.94 -13.74 -9.86
C VAL A 197 -14.54 -12.35 -10.08
N GLY A 198 -14.27 -11.42 -9.14
CA GLY A 198 -14.66 -10.01 -9.25
C GLY A 198 -13.47 -9.08 -9.43
N ALA A 199 -13.76 -7.85 -9.82
CA ALA A 199 -12.82 -6.74 -9.80
C ALA A 199 -13.50 -5.51 -9.19
N PHE A 200 -12.81 -4.87 -8.26
CA PHE A 200 -13.24 -3.63 -7.62
C PHE A 200 -12.30 -2.51 -8.03
N THR A 201 -12.81 -1.50 -8.71
CA THR A 201 -11.99 -0.41 -9.26
C THR A 201 -11.87 0.72 -8.26
N LEU A 202 -10.64 1.11 -7.94
CA LEU A 202 -10.32 2.30 -7.15
C LEU A 202 -10.91 3.57 -7.78
N ARG A 203 -11.45 4.44 -6.94
CA ARG A 203 -11.91 5.78 -7.37
C ARG A 203 -10.75 6.74 -7.58
N ASP A 204 -9.73 6.63 -6.76
CA ASP A 204 -8.51 7.43 -6.81
C ASP A 204 -7.35 6.54 -7.28
N PHE A 205 -6.88 6.79 -8.50
CA PHE A 205 -5.74 6.08 -9.08
C PHE A 205 -4.46 6.23 -8.23
N GLU A 206 -4.29 7.36 -7.53
CA GLU A 206 -3.10 7.61 -6.73
C GLU A 206 -2.90 6.55 -5.63
N GLU A 207 -3.99 5.92 -5.14
CA GLU A 207 -3.90 4.84 -4.15
C GLU A 207 -3.22 3.57 -4.69
N SER A 208 -3.19 3.39 -6.01
CA SER A 208 -2.58 2.23 -6.67
C SER A 208 -1.08 2.40 -6.95
N LEU A 209 -0.50 3.57 -6.68
CA LEU A 209 0.88 3.86 -7.02
C LEU A 209 1.86 3.04 -6.19
N GLY A 210 2.57 2.13 -6.83
CA GLY A 210 3.68 1.38 -6.26
C GLY A 210 5.00 2.15 -6.39
N VAL A 211 5.83 2.09 -5.34
CA VAL A 211 7.09 2.83 -5.27
C VAL A 211 8.27 1.91 -5.57
N ASN A 212 8.76 1.94 -6.80
CA ASN A 212 9.86 1.09 -7.26
C ASN A 212 11.22 1.80 -7.36
N ASP A 213 11.22 3.12 -7.47
CA ASP A 213 12.42 3.95 -7.61
C ASP A 213 12.29 5.28 -6.85
N ARG A 214 13.30 6.15 -6.97
CA ARG A 214 13.33 7.45 -6.28
C ARG A 214 12.36 8.47 -6.89
N VAL A 215 12.01 8.32 -8.16
CA VAL A 215 11.02 9.21 -8.82
C VAL A 215 9.63 8.88 -8.29
N ALA A 216 9.27 7.60 -8.27
CA ALA A 216 8.01 7.15 -7.68
C ALA A 216 7.91 7.48 -6.18
N LEU A 217 9.05 7.42 -5.43
CA LEU A 217 9.09 7.84 -4.04
C LEU A 217 8.77 9.33 -3.88
N ALA A 218 9.34 10.18 -4.72
CA ALA A 218 9.04 11.62 -4.70
C ALA A 218 7.57 11.92 -5.07
N THR A 219 7.01 11.15 -6.01
CA THR A 219 5.58 11.24 -6.35
C THR A 219 4.70 10.84 -5.16
N ALA A 220 5.02 9.74 -4.48
CA ALA A 220 4.27 9.32 -3.30
C ALA A 220 4.34 10.34 -2.16
N GLU A 221 5.51 10.97 -1.93
CA GLU A 221 5.69 12.06 -0.98
C GLU A 221 4.79 13.26 -1.32
N ASP A 222 4.73 13.63 -2.60
CA ASP A 222 3.90 14.76 -3.07
C ASP A 222 2.40 14.49 -2.86
N VAL A 223 1.94 13.29 -3.18
CA VAL A 223 0.55 12.88 -2.95
C VAL A 223 0.23 12.90 -1.46
N MET A 224 1.08 12.31 -0.63
CA MET A 224 0.87 12.24 0.83
C MET A 224 0.86 13.64 1.44
N ARG A 225 1.79 14.51 1.07
CA ARG A 225 1.82 15.94 1.48
C ARG A 225 0.50 16.64 1.17
N ARG A 226 -0.02 16.47 -0.06
CA ARG A 226 -1.31 17.08 -0.44
C ARG A 226 -2.47 16.55 0.43
N ARG A 227 -2.50 15.25 0.72
CA ARG A 227 -3.52 14.63 1.57
C ARG A 227 -3.44 15.14 3.01
N ILE A 228 -2.25 15.16 3.60
CA ILE A 228 -2.02 15.66 4.98
C ILE A 228 -2.41 17.13 5.09
N ASN A 229 -1.89 17.99 4.21
CA ASN A 229 -2.19 19.43 4.26
C ASN A 229 -3.68 19.69 4.05
N LYS A 230 -4.34 18.95 3.13
CA LYS A 230 -5.78 19.06 2.93
C LYS A 230 -6.56 18.66 4.19
N ALA A 231 -6.15 17.61 4.89
CA ALA A 231 -6.81 17.19 6.13
C ALA A 231 -6.72 18.28 7.22
N HIS A 232 -5.54 18.89 7.39
CA HIS A 232 -5.39 20.01 8.34
C HIS A 232 -6.20 21.22 7.93
N MET A 233 -6.25 21.57 6.64
CA MET A 233 -7.10 22.70 6.15
C MET A 233 -8.59 22.45 6.43
N VAL A 234 -9.07 21.23 6.21
CA VAL A 234 -10.46 20.85 6.53
C VAL A 234 -10.74 20.97 8.03
N ASN A 235 -9.73 20.70 8.86
CA ASN A 235 -9.80 20.82 10.33
C ASN A 235 -9.57 22.26 10.86
N GLY A 236 -9.54 23.27 9.99
CA GLY A 236 -9.50 24.68 10.40
C GLY A 236 -8.10 25.30 10.46
N VAL A 237 -7.07 24.68 9.89
CA VAL A 237 -5.72 25.25 9.78
C VAL A 237 -5.59 26.08 8.51
N THR A 238 -5.05 27.29 8.62
CA THR A 238 -4.81 28.19 7.48
C THR A 238 -3.40 28.00 6.93
N PHE A 239 -3.28 27.72 5.64
CA PHE A 239 -2.00 27.63 4.93
C PHE A 239 -1.85 28.77 3.92
N GLN A 240 -0.75 29.50 3.96
CA GLN A 240 -0.41 30.47 2.89
C GLN A 240 0.04 29.75 1.61
N ASN A 241 0.84 28.69 1.75
CA ASN A 241 1.30 27.89 0.60
C ASN A 241 1.36 26.39 0.97
N PRO A 242 0.28 25.63 0.77
CA PRO A 242 0.27 24.20 1.10
C PRO A 242 1.25 23.37 0.24
N ASN A 243 1.64 23.87 -0.94
CA ASN A 243 2.60 23.16 -1.80
C ASN A 243 4.05 23.28 -1.33
N ALA A 244 4.36 24.27 -0.52
CA ALA A 244 5.69 24.49 0.07
C ALA A 244 5.70 24.21 1.58
N THR A 245 4.74 23.43 2.09
CA THR A 245 4.66 23.06 3.49
C THR A 245 4.74 21.53 3.61
N TYR A 246 5.67 21.04 4.44
CA TYR A 246 5.95 19.64 4.64
C TYR A 246 5.59 19.25 6.08
N ILE A 247 4.63 18.35 6.23
CA ILE A 247 4.11 17.90 7.53
C ILE A 247 4.15 16.37 7.54
N ASP A 248 4.81 15.81 8.55
CA ASP A 248 4.82 14.36 8.76
C ASP A 248 3.43 13.87 9.21
N VAL A 249 3.11 12.62 8.92
CA VAL A 249 1.76 12.05 9.10
C VAL A 249 1.29 12.02 10.56
N ASP A 250 2.20 12.02 11.53
CA ASP A 250 1.90 11.96 12.98
C ASP A 250 1.93 13.35 13.65
N VAL A 251 2.01 14.42 12.87
CA VAL A 251 1.92 15.79 13.41
C VAL A 251 0.47 16.13 13.69
N GLU A 252 0.22 16.65 14.88
CA GLU A 252 -1.09 17.13 15.31
C GLU A 252 -1.12 18.66 15.31
N ILE A 253 -2.14 19.25 14.70
CA ILE A 253 -2.31 20.71 14.63
C ILE A 253 -3.75 21.05 15.02
N GLU A 254 -3.91 21.88 16.02
CA GLU A 254 -5.21 22.35 16.46
C GLU A 254 -5.81 23.37 15.49
N PRO A 255 -7.14 23.63 15.53
CA PRO A 255 -7.78 24.66 14.71
C PRO A 255 -7.22 26.07 14.94
N ASP A 256 -7.47 26.97 13.99
CA ASP A 256 -7.07 28.40 14.05
C ASP A 256 -5.55 28.64 14.05
N VAL A 257 -4.75 27.63 13.72
CA VAL A 257 -3.32 27.79 13.44
C VAL A 257 -3.11 28.38 12.06
N VAL A 258 -2.16 29.33 11.94
CA VAL A 258 -1.74 29.90 10.66
C VAL A 258 -0.33 29.42 10.31
N ILE A 259 -0.18 28.83 9.12
CA ILE A 259 1.08 28.31 8.62
C ILE A 259 1.50 29.13 7.39
N GLU A 260 2.60 29.86 7.51
CA GLU A 260 3.21 30.59 6.41
C GLU A 260 3.93 29.64 5.43
N ALA A 261 4.52 30.17 4.38
CA ALA A 261 5.22 29.36 3.39
C ALA A 261 6.50 28.71 3.95
N ASN A 262 6.93 27.59 3.33
CA ASN A 262 8.19 26.90 3.62
C ASN A 262 8.33 26.40 5.07
N VAL A 263 7.22 26.04 5.71
CA VAL A 263 7.23 25.44 7.05
C VAL A 263 7.42 23.93 6.93
N THR A 264 8.21 23.36 7.83
CA THR A 264 8.43 21.90 7.94
C THR A 264 8.18 21.44 9.35
N LEU A 265 7.24 20.50 9.54
CA LEU A 265 6.89 19.89 10.82
C LEU A 265 7.13 18.38 10.77
N LYS A 266 7.93 17.85 11.70
CA LYS A 266 8.36 16.44 11.67
C LYS A 266 8.01 15.67 12.94
N GLY A 267 7.90 14.35 12.75
CA GLY A 267 7.69 13.39 13.83
C GLY A 267 6.32 13.54 14.48
N GLN A 268 6.29 13.57 15.81
CA GLN A 268 5.06 13.69 16.62
C GLN A 268 4.87 15.12 17.17
N THR A 269 5.23 16.13 16.37
CA THR A 269 5.06 17.54 16.75
C THR A 269 3.59 17.85 16.99
N LYS A 270 3.32 18.64 18.05
CA LYS A 270 1.98 19.14 18.39
C LYS A 270 1.98 20.65 18.38
N ILE A 271 1.06 21.25 17.66
CA ILE A 271 0.89 22.70 17.53
C ILE A 271 -0.46 23.07 18.13
N GLY A 272 -0.42 23.89 19.18
CA GLY A 272 -1.63 24.39 19.85
C GLY A 272 -2.36 25.44 19.04
N ALA A 273 -3.65 25.61 19.34
CA ALA A 273 -4.54 26.58 18.68
C ALA A 273 -3.97 28.03 18.74
N GLU A 274 -4.38 28.84 17.79
CA GLU A 274 -4.00 30.26 17.63
C GLU A 274 -2.48 30.48 17.40
N SER A 275 -1.70 29.42 17.17
CA SER A 275 -0.28 29.53 16.85
C SER A 275 -0.06 30.06 15.44
N VAL A 276 1.00 30.87 15.26
CA VAL A 276 1.45 31.34 13.95
C VAL A 276 2.85 30.79 13.68
N LEU A 277 2.96 29.94 12.65
CA LEU A 277 4.24 29.41 12.21
C LEU A 277 4.75 30.26 11.05
N THR A 278 5.80 31.04 11.31
CA THR A 278 6.36 31.98 10.34
C THR A 278 7.17 31.27 9.24
N ASN A 279 7.39 31.97 8.13
CA ASN A 279 8.12 31.44 6.98
C ASN A 279 9.48 30.82 7.39
N GLY A 280 9.75 29.63 6.88
CA GLY A 280 10.99 28.91 7.12
C GLY A 280 11.07 28.20 8.48
N THR A 281 9.99 28.18 9.26
CA THR A 281 9.94 27.41 10.52
C THR A 281 10.19 25.94 10.28
N TYR A 282 11.15 25.37 11.01
CA TYR A 282 11.45 23.93 11.01
C TYR A 282 11.33 23.40 12.43
N ILE A 283 10.39 22.50 12.67
CA ILE A 283 10.19 21.83 13.97
C ILE A 283 10.39 20.32 13.79
N CYS A 284 11.35 19.79 14.54
CA CYS A 284 11.57 18.36 14.66
C CYS A 284 11.63 18.05 16.14
N LEU A 285 10.71 17.25 16.66
CA LEU A 285 10.81 16.72 18.00
C LEU A 285 12.00 15.76 18.09
N LEU A 286 13.17 16.34 18.34
CA LEU A 286 14.22 15.64 19.03
C LEU A 286 13.76 15.59 20.50
N TYR A 287 13.76 14.41 21.10
CA TYR A 287 13.49 14.18 22.52
C TYR A 287 13.79 15.42 23.35
N THR A 288 12.78 16.02 23.99
CA THR A 288 12.96 17.12 24.89
C THR A 288 13.65 16.62 26.15
N SER A 289 14.97 16.77 26.24
CA SER A 289 15.51 17.05 27.56
C SER A 289 14.94 18.43 27.96
N PRO A 290 14.40 18.61 29.18
CA PRO A 290 13.91 19.91 29.59
C PRO A 290 15.00 20.94 29.38
N SER A 291 14.63 22.06 28.72
CA SER A 291 15.54 23.18 28.51
C SER A 291 16.11 23.60 29.88
N PRO A 292 17.43 23.84 30.03
CA PRO A 292 17.98 24.37 31.29
C PRO A 292 17.36 25.70 31.74
N ARG A 293 16.51 26.32 30.92
CA ARG A 293 15.81 27.56 31.22
C ARG A 293 14.48 27.35 31.98
N ASP A 294 13.92 26.14 31.99
CA ASP A 294 12.64 25.87 32.67
C ASP A 294 12.78 25.57 34.17
N GLY A 295 13.98 25.67 34.70
CA GLY A 295 14.32 25.43 36.11
C GLY A 295 14.80 26.65 36.89
N ALA A 296 14.65 27.87 36.35
CA ALA A 296 15.06 29.11 37.01
C ALA A 296 13.86 30.04 37.28
N THR A 297 13.09 29.75 38.32
CA THR A 297 12.31 30.71 39.09
C THR A 297 12.57 30.48 40.58
#